data_3ad67baf1308891c7573acc5cf0c056d
#
_entry.id   3ad67baf1308891c7573acc5cf0c056d
#
_cell.length_a   1.000
_cell.length_b   1.000
_cell.length_c   1.000
_cell.angle_alpha   90.00
_cell.angle_beta   90.00
_cell.angle_gamma   90.00
#
_symmetry.space_group_name_H-M   'P 1'
#
loop_
_entity.id
_entity.type
_entity.pdbx_description
1 polymer ?
#
loop_
_entity_poly.entity_id
_entity_poly.type
_entity_poly.pdbx_seq_one_letter_code
_entity_poly.pdbx_strand_id
1 'polypeptide(L)'
;LNNIIVFGDSAGAHIAAQAVLLATNPEYERAIGVSSAITAEQLSGAVLYCGPYDVSKMLNTGNKVIDFFASRIGWALLGEKQWQEGEMIKTTTIKDYTTDQFPPVFISDGNSGSFESQGKDLANHLLSKGRDVTSLFFDRNEYGEVGHEYQFSIGDGGAGSLCYEQTVLFLNRISESRHEMNQ
;
A
#
# COMPACT_ATOMS: atom_id res chain seq x y z
N LEU A 1 -3.68 -22.49 -5.58
CA LEU A 1 -4.33 -21.42 -4.84
C LEU A 1 -4.75 -20.35 -5.84
N ASN A 2 -6.06 -20.08 -5.95
CA ASN A 2 -6.60 -19.15 -6.96
C ASN A 2 -7.33 -17.95 -6.36
N ASN A 3 -7.21 -17.72 -5.04
CA ASN A 3 -7.83 -16.60 -4.34
C ASN A 3 -6.87 -16.07 -3.28
N ILE A 4 -5.86 -15.34 -3.73
CA ILE A 4 -4.86 -14.74 -2.85
C ILE A 4 -5.21 -13.27 -2.65
N ILE A 5 -5.35 -12.86 -1.41
CA ILE A 5 -5.46 -11.46 -1.01
C ILE A 5 -4.22 -11.13 -0.20
N VAL A 6 -3.52 -10.08 -0.59
CA VAL A 6 -2.29 -9.64 0.07
C VAL A 6 -2.64 -8.54 1.06
N PHE A 7 -2.18 -8.67 2.30
CA PHE A 7 -2.36 -7.66 3.34
C PHE A 7 -1.02 -7.11 3.78
N GLY A 8 -1.00 -5.82 4.05
CA GLY A 8 0.17 -5.18 4.64
C GLY A 8 -0.18 -3.94 5.45
N ASP A 9 0.63 -3.67 6.46
CA ASP A 9 0.56 -2.49 7.29
C ASP A 9 1.92 -1.81 7.38
N SER A 10 1.97 -0.48 7.34
CA SER A 10 3.20 0.31 7.42
C SER A 10 4.25 -0.15 6.40
N ALA A 11 5.45 -0.51 6.81
CA ALA A 11 6.47 -1.10 5.93
C ALA A 11 5.96 -2.38 5.24
N GLY A 12 5.10 -3.17 5.91
CA GLY A 12 4.46 -4.34 5.32
C GLY A 12 3.49 -3.99 4.20
N ALA A 13 2.83 -2.83 4.22
CA ALA A 13 1.99 -2.36 3.11
C ALA A 13 2.84 -2.04 1.86
N HIS A 14 4.02 -1.48 2.05
CA HIS A 14 4.98 -1.29 0.95
C HIS A 14 5.39 -2.63 0.34
N ILE A 15 5.78 -3.62 1.18
CA ILE A 15 6.17 -4.96 0.74
C ILE A 15 4.99 -5.67 0.05
N ALA A 16 3.78 -5.55 0.59
CA ALA A 16 2.57 -6.11 -0.02
C ALA A 16 2.30 -5.51 -1.41
N ALA A 17 2.43 -4.18 -1.56
CA ALA A 17 2.31 -3.51 -2.84
C ALA A 17 3.40 -3.97 -3.83
N GLN A 18 4.65 -4.14 -3.39
CA GLN A 18 5.73 -4.70 -4.22
C GLN A 18 5.43 -6.14 -4.66
N ALA A 19 4.88 -6.97 -3.78
CA ALA A 19 4.48 -8.33 -4.12
C ALA A 19 3.38 -8.34 -5.20
N VAL A 20 2.41 -7.41 -5.13
CA VAL A 20 1.42 -7.20 -6.19
C VAL A 20 2.10 -6.79 -7.51
N LEU A 21 3.04 -5.84 -7.47
CA LEU A 21 3.76 -5.41 -8.67
C LEU A 21 4.57 -6.55 -9.29
N LEU A 22 5.25 -7.37 -8.48
CA LEU A 22 5.96 -8.55 -8.99
C LEU A 22 5.03 -9.51 -9.73
N ALA A 23 3.81 -9.73 -9.23
CA ALA A 23 2.84 -10.62 -9.85
C ALA A 23 2.16 -10.04 -11.10
N THR A 24 2.15 -8.71 -11.25
CA THR A 24 1.35 -8.02 -12.28
C THR A 24 2.18 -7.25 -13.30
N ASN A 25 3.50 -7.12 -13.10
CA ASN A 25 4.38 -6.34 -13.96
C ASN A 25 5.73 -7.03 -14.17
N PRO A 26 5.96 -7.69 -15.33
CA PRO A 26 7.24 -8.33 -15.64
C PRO A 26 8.43 -7.34 -15.76
N GLU A 27 8.17 -6.05 -15.98
CA GLU A 27 9.21 -5.03 -15.97
C GLU A 27 9.70 -4.77 -14.55
N TYR A 28 8.78 -4.77 -13.58
CA TYR A 28 9.12 -4.65 -12.17
C TYR A 28 9.94 -5.85 -11.66
N GLU A 29 9.57 -7.08 -12.07
CA GLU A 29 10.38 -8.28 -11.78
C GLU A 29 11.83 -8.10 -12.26
N ARG A 30 12.01 -7.62 -13.49
CA ARG A 30 13.36 -7.36 -14.05
C ARG A 30 14.11 -6.27 -13.29
N ALA A 31 13.41 -5.21 -12.88
CA ALA A 31 14.02 -4.08 -12.16
C ALA A 31 14.50 -4.49 -10.76
N ILE A 32 13.72 -5.32 -10.07
CA ILE A 32 14.06 -5.82 -8.71
C ILE A 32 15.01 -7.04 -8.77
N GLY A 33 15.02 -7.79 -9.88
CA GLY A 33 15.78 -9.04 -10.01
C GLY A 33 15.18 -10.20 -9.22
N VAL A 34 13.87 -10.16 -8.91
CA VAL A 34 13.13 -11.18 -8.18
C VAL A 34 11.91 -11.58 -8.97
N SER A 35 11.68 -12.87 -9.16
CA SER A 35 10.49 -13.39 -9.82
C SER A 35 9.37 -13.67 -8.83
N SER A 36 8.13 -13.37 -9.26
CA SER A 36 6.95 -13.69 -8.46
C SER A 36 6.73 -15.20 -8.37
N ALA A 37 6.34 -15.68 -7.20
CA ALA A 37 5.87 -17.05 -7.00
C ALA A 37 4.38 -17.24 -7.33
N ILE A 38 3.65 -16.14 -7.60
CA ILE A 38 2.22 -16.13 -7.93
C ILE A 38 1.99 -15.31 -9.19
N THR A 39 0.87 -15.56 -9.87
CA THR A 39 0.49 -14.82 -11.08
C THR A 39 -0.61 -13.78 -10.78
N ALA A 40 -0.83 -12.85 -11.71
CA ALA A 40 -1.88 -11.85 -11.58
C ALA A 40 -3.28 -12.49 -11.42
N GLU A 41 -3.55 -13.60 -12.13
CA GLU A 41 -4.84 -14.30 -12.06
C GLU A 41 -5.09 -14.95 -10.69
N GLN A 42 -4.05 -15.25 -9.93
CA GLN A 42 -4.17 -15.78 -8.57
C GLN A 42 -4.50 -14.70 -7.54
N LEU A 43 -4.21 -13.42 -7.85
CA LEU A 43 -4.53 -12.29 -6.98
C LEU A 43 -6.02 -11.93 -7.07
N SER A 44 -6.68 -11.87 -5.93
CA SER A 44 -8.07 -11.42 -5.79
C SER A 44 -8.17 -9.99 -5.31
N GLY A 45 -7.18 -9.52 -4.57
CA GLY A 45 -7.15 -8.17 -4.03
C GLY A 45 -5.92 -7.88 -3.20
N ALA A 46 -5.81 -6.63 -2.78
CA ALA A 46 -4.82 -6.17 -1.80
C ALA A 46 -5.47 -5.27 -0.74
N VAL A 47 -4.98 -5.35 0.49
CA VAL A 47 -5.37 -4.47 1.59
C VAL A 47 -4.12 -3.82 2.13
N LEU A 48 -4.04 -2.50 2.01
CA LEU A 48 -2.84 -1.72 2.25
C LEU A 48 -3.13 -0.63 3.29
N TYR A 49 -2.60 -0.81 4.50
CA TYR A 49 -2.80 0.13 5.61
C TYR A 49 -1.53 0.94 5.88
N CYS A 50 -1.67 2.24 6.02
CA CYS A 50 -0.65 3.14 6.56
C CYS A 50 0.72 3.03 5.87
N GLY A 51 0.77 2.75 4.57
CA GLY A 51 2.00 2.42 3.88
C GLY A 51 2.75 3.61 3.27
N PRO A 52 4.10 3.60 3.34
CA PRO A 52 4.91 4.46 2.49
C PRO A 52 4.98 3.86 1.08
N TYR A 53 4.37 4.51 0.09
CA TYR A 53 4.34 4.00 -1.30
C TYR A 53 5.36 4.71 -2.22
N ASP A 54 6.18 5.58 -1.64
CA ASP A 54 7.28 6.26 -2.29
C ASP A 54 8.35 6.57 -1.23
N VAL A 55 9.35 5.70 -1.12
CA VAL A 55 10.40 5.82 -0.10
C VAL A 55 11.26 7.06 -0.33
N SER A 56 11.36 7.56 -1.57
CA SER A 56 12.09 8.80 -1.87
C SER A 56 11.55 10.01 -1.11
N LYS A 57 10.27 9.98 -0.74
CA LYS A 57 9.57 11.06 -0.01
C LYS A 57 9.65 10.93 1.51
N MET A 58 10.34 9.92 2.04
CA MET A 58 10.45 9.72 3.49
C MET A 58 11.48 10.64 4.16
N LEU A 59 12.31 11.33 3.39
CA LEU A 59 13.34 12.25 3.88
C LEU A 59 12.93 13.71 3.70
N ASN A 60 13.69 14.57 4.36
CA ASN A 60 13.46 16.03 4.35
C ASN A 60 12.12 16.44 4.97
N THR A 61 11.73 15.73 6.01
CA THR A 61 10.50 16.02 6.79
C THR A 61 10.61 17.32 7.60
N GLY A 62 11.81 17.89 7.71
CA GLY A 62 12.13 19.01 8.60
C GLY A 62 12.42 18.59 10.05
N ASN A 63 12.27 17.31 10.38
CA ASN A 63 12.60 16.75 11.67
C ASN A 63 13.84 15.85 11.57
N LYS A 64 14.97 16.32 12.12
CA LYS A 64 16.26 15.62 12.02
C LYS A 64 16.24 14.20 12.62
N VAL A 65 15.40 13.94 13.60
CA VAL A 65 15.29 12.60 14.20
C VAL A 65 14.56 11.67 13.26
N ILE A 66 13.45 12.11 12.68
CA ILE A 66 12.70 11.33 11.68
C ILE A 66 13.59 11.07 10.45
N ASP A 67 14.25 12.10 9.94
CA ASP A 67 15.14 11.97 8.77
C ASP A 67 16.31 11.01 9.04
N PHE A 68 16.86 11.02 10.27
CA PHE A 68 17.90 10.05 10.66
C PHE A 68 17.37 8.61 10.63
N PHE A 69 16.20 8.34 11.20
CA PHE A 69 15.61 6.99 11.17
C PHE A 69 15.22 6.59 9.75
N ALA A 70 14.58 7.47 8.98
CA ALA A 70 14.22 7.22 7.59
C ALA A 70 15.45 6.89 6.73
N SER A 71 16.57 7.60 6.94
CA SER A 71 17.84 7.30 6.27
C SER A 71 18.36 5.90 6.60
N ARG A 72 18.22 5.43 7.84
CA ARG A 72 18.63 4.08 8.25
C ARG A 72 17.72 3.00 7.69
N ILE A 73 16.42 3.26 7.65
CA ILE A 73 15.42 2.37 7.04
C ILE A 73 15.70 2.23 5.55
N GLY A 74 15.92 3.34 4.83
CA GLY A 74 16.26 3.31 3.42
C GLY A 74 17.54 2.54 3.13
N TRP A 75 18.59 2.70 3.97
CA TRP A 75 19.80 1.90 3.83
C TRP A 75 19.54 0.40 4.06
N ALA A 76 18.77 0.05 5.09
CA ALA A 76 18.44 -1.35 5.36
C ALA A 76 17.60 -1.98 4.23
N LEU A 77 16.66 -1.19 3.65
CA LEU A 77 15.79 -1.65 2.55
C LEU A 77 16.54 -1.81 1.23
N LEU A 78 17.41 -0.86 0.88
CA LEU A 78 18.05 -0.78 -0.44
C LEU A 78 19.51 -1.27 -0.47
N GLY A 79 20.07 -1.63 0.70
CA GLY A 79 21.39 -2.26 0.81
C GLY A 79 22.58 -1.32 0.70
N GLU A 80 22.37 -0.01 0.45
CA GLU A 80 23.43 0.97 0.27
C GLU A 80 23.21 2.25 1.09
N LYS A 81 24.32 2.85 1.59
CA LYS A 81 24.26 4.05 2.44
C LYS A 81 23.73 5.29 1.71
N GLN A 82 24.09 5.42 0.45
CA GLN A 82 23.71 6.54 -0.43
C GLN A 82 22.51 6.16 -1.30
N TRP A 83 21.58 5.41 -0.73
CA TRP A 83 20.42 4.85 -1.40
C TRP A 83 19.59 5.87 -2.17
N GLN A 84 19.61 7.16 -1.77
CA GLN A 84 18.88 8.23 -2.49
C GLN A 84 19.41 8.49 -3.89
N GLU A 85 20.68 8.20 -4.14
CA GLU A 85 21.38 8.40 -5.42
C GLU A 85 21.43 7.11 -6.25
N GLY A 86 21.02 5.98 -5.64
CA GLY A 86 21.04 4.67 -6.26
C GLY A 86 19.88 4.45 -7.25
N GLU A 87 20.04 3.50 -8.16
CA GLU A 87 18.95 3.15 -9.10
C GLU A 87 17.79 2.43 -8.41
N MET A 88 18.06 1.70 -7.33
CA MET A 88 17.05 0.93 -6.61
C MET A 88 15.96 1.80 -5.95
N ILE A 89 16.25 3.07 -5.63
CA ILE A 89 15.24 3.98 -5.07
C ILE A 89 14.04 4.17 -6.02
N LYS A 90 14.27 4.12 -7.33
CA LYS A 90 13.21 4.26 -8.33
C LYS A 90 12.17 3.15 -8.23
N THR A 91 12.59 1.95 -7.82
CA THR A 91 11.70 0.79 -7.67
C THR A 91 10.79 0.89 -6.45
N THR A 92 11.00 1.86 -5.58
CA THR A 92 10.18 2.09 -4.38
C THR A 92 8.99 3.03 -4.61
N THR A 93 8.88 3.63 -5.78
CA THR A 93 7.71 4.43 -6.16
C THR A 93 6.66 3.51 -6.79
N ILE A 94 5.80 2.95 -5.95
CA ILE A 94 4.83 1.90 -6.32
C ILE A 94 4.00 2.28 -7.54
N LYS A 95 3.48 3.52 -7.59
CA LYS A 95 2.58 3.96 -8.67
C LYS A 95 3.20 3.90 -10.06
N ASP A 96 4.53 4.07 -10.18
CA ASP A 96 5.21 4.12 -11.47
C ASP A 96 5.27 2.74 -12.16
N TYR A 97 5.04 1.67 -11.39
CA TYR A 97 5.04 0.29 -11.88
C TYR A 97 3.66 -0.36 -11.91
N THR A 98 2.60 0.37 -11.59
CA THR A 98 1.24 -0.18 -11.66
C THR A 98 0.81 -0.42 -13.11
N THR A 99 0.14 -1.56 -13.35
CA THR A 99 -0.38 -1.96 -14.65
C THR A 99 -1.90 -2.11 -14.63
N ASP A 100 -2.48 -2.41 -15.78
CA ASP A 100 -3.90 -2.74 -15.90
C ASP A 100 -4.28 -4.06 -15.22
N GLN A 101 -3.29 -4.84 -14.75
CA GLN A 101 -3.51 -6.08 -14.00
C GLN A 101 -3.48 -5.86 -12.48
N PHE A 102 -3.31 -4.62 -12.00
CA PHE A 102 -3.34 -4.34 -10.57
C PHE A 102 -4.70 -4.74 -10.00
N PRO A 103 -4.75 -5.62 -8.96
CA PRO A 103 -6.00 -6.17 -8.45
C PRO A 103 -6.86 -5.11 -7.75
N PRO A 104 -8.14 -5.42 -7.44
CA PRO A 104 -8.92 -4.62 -6.50
C PRO A 104 -8.14 -4.33 -5.23
N VAL A 105 -8.19 -3.09 -4.75
CA VAL A 105 -7.38 -2.68 -3.60
C VAL A 105 -8.18 -1.85 -2.60
N PHE A 106 -7.97 -2.15 -1.33
CA PHE A 106 -8.37 -1.29 -0.21
C PHE A 106 -7.16 -0.54 0.30
N ILE A 107 -7.22 0.79 0.32
CA ILE A 107 -6.13 1.66 0.80
C ILE A 107 -6.65 2.55 1.92
N SER A 108 -5.97 2.56 3.05
CA SER A 108 -6.36 3.40 4.19
C SER A 108 -5.14 3.91 4.95
N ASP A 109 -5.30 5.10 5.55
CA ASP A 109 -4.27 5.70 6.39
C ASP A 109 -4.89 6.64 7.42
N GLY A 110 -4.15 6.86 8.52
CA GLY A 110 -4.45 7.92 9.46
C GLY A 110 -4.04 9.30 8.94
N ASN A 111 -4.61 10.36 9.53
CA ASN A 111 -4.39 11.75 9.13
C ASN A 111 -3.30 12.47 9.94
N SER A 112 -2.60 11.79 10.85
CA SER A 112 -1.60 12.36 11.76
C SER A 112 -0.41 11.43 11.94
N GLY A 113 0.81 11.93 11.66
CA GLY A 113 2.04 11.19 11.86
C GLY A 113 2.16 9.91 11.01
N SER A 114 1.54 9.88 9.84
CA SER A 114 1.47 8.72 8.95
C SER A 114 1.77 9.11 7.48
N PHE A 115 1.49 8.23 6.54
CA PHE A 115 1.78 8.40 5.10
C PHE A 115 0.55 8.74 4.26
N GLU A 116 -0.47 9.36 4.86
CA GLU A 116 -1.78 9.66 4.23
C GLU A 116 -1.67 10.25 2.82
N SER A 117 -0.76 11.22 2.63
CA SER A 117 -0.56 11.84 1.33
C SER A 117 -0.09 10.86 0.26
N GLN A 118 0.75 9.89 0.63
CA GLN A 118 1.21 8.85 -0.28
C GLN A 118 0.11 7.82 -0.57
N GLY A 119 -0.69 7.45 0.44
CA GLY A 119 -1.86 6.59 0.26
C GLY A 119 -2.89 7.21 -0.68
N LYS A 120 -3.21 8.51 -0.49
CA LYS A 120 -4.10 9.27 -1.38
C LYS A 120 -3.56 9.38 -2.81
N ASP A 121 -2.25 9.61 -2.97
CA ASP A 121 -1.60 9.71 -4.29
C ASP A 121 -1.70 8.37 -5.05
N LEU A 122 -1.41 7.25 -4.38
CA LEU A 122 -1.55 5.91 -4.97
C LEU A 122 -3.01 5.59 -5.33
N ALA A 123 -3.96 5.85 -4.42
CA ALA A 123 -5.38 5.61 -4.65
C ALA A 123 -5.90 6.40 -5.86
N ASN A 124 -5.60 7.70 -5.93
CA ASN A 124 -5.99 8.57 -7.04
C ASN A 124 -5.35 8.13 -8.36
N HIS A 125 -4.08 7.72 -8.34
CA HIS A 125 -3.40 7.20 -9.53
C HIS A 125 -4.09 5.93 -10.06
N LEU A 126 -4.38 4.97 -9.20
CA LEU A 126 -5.06 3.73 -9.58
C LEU A 126 -6.48 3.99 -10.10
N LEU A 127 -7.24 4.89 -9.45
CA LEU A 127 -8.56 5.33 -9.92
C LEU A 127 -8.48 5.97 -11.31
N SER A 128 -7.48 6.80 -11.56
CA SER A 128 -7.27 7.44 -12.88
C SER A 128 -6.96 6.45 -13.99
N LYS A 129 -6.44 5.26 -13.64
CA LYS A 129 -6.20 4.12 -14.52
C LYS A 129 -7.41 3.18 -14.63
N GLY A 130 -8.55 3.52 -14.04
CA GLY A 130 -9.76 2.69 -14.05
C GLY A 130 -9.64 1.43 -13.19
N ARG A 131 -8.75 1.43 -12.19
CA ARG A 131 -8.64 0.30 -11.25
C ARG A 131 -9.72 0.36 -10.17
N ASP A 132 -10.07 -0.81 -9.64
CA ASP A 132 -11.03 -0.93 -8.56
C ASP A 132 -10.34 -0.57 -7.22
N VAL A 133 -10.67 0.60 -6.68
CA VAL A 133 -10.09 1.11 -5.45
C VAL A 133 -11.19 1.44 -4.45
N THR A 134 -11.11 0.85 -3.28
CA THR A 134 -11.83 1.31 -2.09
C THR A 134 -10.83 2.04 -1.19
N SER A 135 -11.13 3.26 -0.78
CA SER A 135 -10.23 4.03 0.08
C SER A 135 -10.95 4.58 1.31
N LEU A 136 -10.24 4.61 2.44
CA LEU A 136 -10.72 5.18 3.69
C LEU A 136 -9.66 6.13 4.25
N PHE A 137 -9.97 7.42 4.21
CA PHE A 137 -9.15 8.49 4.79
C PHE A 137 -10.04 9.38 5.66
N PHE A 138 -9.49 9.93 6.71
CA PHE A 138 -10.25 10.60 7.76
C PHE A 138 -10.16 12.11 7.66
N ASP A 139 -11.30 12.79 7.59
CA ASP A 139 -11.32 14.25 7.75
C ASP A 139 -11.01 14.62 9.20
N ARG A 140 -10.00 15.50 9.39
CA ARG A 140 -9.55 15.90 10.71
C ARG A 140 -10.59 16.67 11.51
N ASN A 141 -11.51 17.36 10.84
CA ASN A 141 -12.58 18.10 11.52
C ASN A 141 -13.67 17.16 12.05
N GLU A 142 -13.86 16.01 11.42
CA GLU A 142 -14.87 15.02 11.79
C GLU A 142 -14.32 14.00 12.80
N TYR A 143 -13.11 13.47 12.55
CA TYR A 143 -12.52 12.38 13.31
C TYR A 143 -11.40 12.81 14.28
N GLY A 144 -11.00 14.09 14.25
CA GLY A 144 -9.84 14.56 15.01
C GLY A 144 -8.53 13.97 14.45
N GLU A 145 -7.56 13.73 15.34
CA GLU A 145 -6.29 13.11 14.99
C GLU A 145 -6.42 11.59 14.99
N VAL A 146 -6.25 10.99 13.81
CA VAL A 146 -6.15 9.54 13.61
C VAL A 146 -4.70 9.22 13.29
N GLY A 147 -4.03 8.53 14.21
CA GLY A 147 -2.59 8.24 14.12
C GLY A 147 -2.23 7.13 13.13
N HIS A 148 -0.93 6.87 13.00
CA HIS A 148 -0.40 5.70 12.30
C HIS A 148 -0.86 4.40 12.98
N GLU A 149 -1.14 3.36 12.21
CA GLU A 149 -1.59 2.03 12.70
C GLU A 149 -2.92 2.06 13.49
N TYR A 150 -3.77 3.06 13.26
CA TYR A 150 -5.06 3.24 13.93
C TYR A 150 -6.02 2.03 13.76
N GLN A 151 -5.87 1.27 12.69
CA GLN A 151 -6.71 0.11 12.36
C GLN A 151 -6.62 -1.03 13.39
N PHE A 152 -5.61 -1.02 14.26
CA PHE A 152 -5.50 -1.98 15.35
C PHE A 152 -6.34 -1.62 16.59
N SER A 153 -6.90 -0.42 16.65
CA SER A 153 -7.81 0.03 17.73
C SER A 153 -9.24 -0.38 17.41
N ILE A 154 -9.49 -1.70 17.34
CA ILE A 154 -10.83 -2.26 17.08
C ILE A 154 -11.64 -2.32 18.38
N GLY A 155 -12.94 -1.98 18.32
CA GLY A 155 -13.87 -2.15 19.44
C GLY A 155 -14.18 -0.90 20.25
N ASP A 156 -13.61 0.24 19.91
CA ASP A 156 -13.89 1.55 20.53
C ASP A 156 -15.00 2.36 19.79
N GLY A 157 -15.51 1.83 18.67
CA GLY A 157 -16.50 2.50 17.82
C GLY A 157 -15.92 3.67 16.99
N GLY A 158 -14.58 3.85 17.00
CA GLY A 158 -13.87 4.92 16.31
C GLY A 158 -13.33 4.50 14.93
N ALA A 159 -12.28 5.19 14.51
CA ALA A 159 -11.65 5.00 13.21
C ALA A 159 -11.21 3.55 12.93
N GLY A 160 -10.66 2.85 13.94
CA GLY A 160 -10.25 1.45 13.83
C GLY A 160 -11.43 0.51 13.57
N SER A 161 -12.55 0.68 14.28
CA SER A 161 -13.78 -0.10 14.07
C SER A 161 -14.33 0.13 12.67
N LEU A 162 -14.40 1.39 12.21
CA LEU A 162 -14.84 1.73 10.86
C LEU A 162 -13.93 1.10 9.79
N CYS A 163 -12.62 1.15 10.00
CA CYS A 163 -11.66 0.52 9.07
C CYS A 163 -11.89 -0.99 8.97
N TYR A 164 -12.11 -1.66 10.09
CA TYR A 164 -12.43 -3.08 10.10
C TYR A 164 -13.71 -3.39 9.32
N GLU A 165 -14.80 -2.66 9.57
CA GLU A 165 -16.07 -2.83 8.86
C GLU A 165 -15.92 -2.62 7.35
N GLN A 166 -15.25 -1.55 6.93
CA GLN A 166 -15.03 -1.25 5.51
C GLN A 166 -14.13 -2.30 4.83
N THR A 167 -13.15 -2.82 5.56
CA THR A 167 -12.31 -3.93 5.06
C THR A 167 -13.14 -5.19 4.85
N VAL A 168 -14.00 -5.56 5.79
CA VAL A 168 -14.89 -6.73 5.66
C VAL A 168 -15.84 -6.56 4.46
N LEU A 169 -16.42 -5.38 4.28
CA LEU A 169 -17.26 -5.09 3.10
C LEU A 169 -16.49 -5.22 1.79
N PHE A 170 -15.27 -4.69 1.73
CA PHE A 170 -14.39 -4.84 0.57
C PHE A 170 -14.11 -6.33 0.26
N LEU A 171 -13.73 -7.11 1.27
CA LEU A 171 -13.42 -8.53 1.12
C LEU A 171 -14.61 -9.35 0.62
N ASN A 172 -15.81 -9.11 1.16
CA ASN A 172 -17.03 -9.77 0.72
C ASN A 172 -17.31 -9.44 -0.74
N ARG A 173 -17.27 -8.17 -1.12
CA ARG A 173 -17.51 -7.70 -2.49
C ARG A 173 -16.58 -8.36 -3.51
N ILE A 174 -15.27 -8.40 -3.26
CA ILE A 174 -14.32 -9.02 -4.21
C ILE A 174 -14.46 -10.54 -4.26
N SER A 175 -14.89 -11.19 -3.17
CA SER A 175 -15.14 -12.63 -3.14
C SER A 175 -16.37 -13.00 -3.96
N GLU A 176 -17.47 -12.24 -3.87
CA GLU A 176 -18.70 -12.43 -4.65
C GLU A 176 -18.43 -12.25 -6.14
N SER A 177 -17.77 -11.16 -6.53
CA SER A 177 -17.42 -10.88 -7.94
C SER A 177 -16.62 -12.02 -8.59
N ARG A 178 -15.72 -12.66 -7.83
CA ARG A 178 -14.96 -13.81 -8.34
C ARG A 178 -15.76 -15.08 -8.45
N HIS A 179 -16.73 -15.30 -7.59
CA HIS A 179 -17.65 -16.43 -7.71
C HIS A 179 -18.46 -16.36 -9.00
N GLU A 180 -18.95 -15.17 -9.35
CA GLU A 180 -19.73 -14.93 -10.58
C GLU A 180 -18.90 -15.14 -11.85
N MET A 181 -17.61 -14.74 -11.85
CA MET A 181 -16.72 -14.94 -13.02
C MET A 181 -16.32 -16.41 -13.26
N ASN A 182 -16.45 -17.28 -12.25
CA ASN A 182 -16.08 -18.70 -12.35
C ASN A 182 -17.26 -19.63 -12.62
N GLN A 183 -18.47 -19.09 -12.82
CA GLN A 183 -19.68 -19.81 -13.25
C GLN A 183 -19.92 -19.64 -14.74
#